data_95c49c6e2a537aca9a5fe1d87c0e409d
#
_entry.id   95c49c6e2a537aca9a5fe1d87c0e409d
#
_cell.length_a   1.000
_cell.length_b   1.000
_cell.length_c   1.000
_cell.angle_alpha   90.00
_cell.angle_beta   90.00
_cell.angle_gamma   90.00
#
_symmetry.space_group_name_H-M   'P 1'
#
loop_
_entity.id
_entity.type
_entity.pdbx_description
1 polymer ?
#
loop_
_entity_poly.entity_id
_entity_poly.type
_entity_poly.pdbx_seq_one_letter_code
_entity_poly.pdbx_strand_id
1 'polypeptide(L)'
;MKAAAIAFYNTENFFDIGNDPEKFDNEFTPDGTLRWTRKRYNNKLRKISWVISQIGIEETGEPPLFVGLAEIENRTVLKDLVESENLEKFNYEFVHFDSLDERGIDNALIYRKDMIDYISSEPIRLTYERPDGRIDYSRDALHVKFKINQKELHVFVTHFPSRANNDDKREFRNQIMSN
;
A
#
# COMPACT_ATOMS: atom_id res chain seq x y z
N MET A 1 0.52 -1.74 29.25
CA MET A 1 0.10 -1.86 27.83
C MET A 1 0.65 -3.15 27.31
N LYS A 2 -0.16 -3.96 26.63
CA LYS A 2 0.41 -5.04 25.81
C LYS A 2 1.20 -4.41 24.65
N ALA A 3 2.32 -5.00 24.28
CA ALA A 3 3.02 -4.62 23.05
C ALA A 3 2.10 -4.88 21.86
N ALA A 4 2.20 -4.04 20.83
CA ALA A 4 1.52 -4.23 19.56
C ALA A 4 2.55 -4.21 18.42
N ALA A 5 2.40 -5.10 17.46
CA ALA A 5 3.20 -5.09 16.25
C ALA A 5 2.66 -4.02 15.27
N ILE A 6 3.56 -3.36 14.56
CA ILE A 6 3.28 -2.54 13.39
C ILE A 6 4.17 -3.02 12.25
N ALA A 7 3.71 -2.94 11.01
CA ALA A 7 4.44 -3.47 9.88
C ALA A 7 4.36 -2.55 8.65
N PHE A 8 5.32 -2.74 7.76
CA PHE A 8 5.26 -2.28 6.38
C PHE A 8 5.51 -3.48 5.46
N TYR A 9 4.72 -3.61 4.40
CA TYR A 9 4.82 -4.71 3.46
C TYR A 9 4.66 -4.23 2.01
N ASN A 10 5.67 -4.46 1.18
CA ASN A 10 5.54 -4.27 -0.27
C ASN A 10 4.86 -5.50 -0.85
N THR A 11 3.72 -5.31 -1.49
CA THR A 11 2.91 -6.40 -2.06
C THR A 11 3.41 -6.86 -3.43
N GLU A 12 4.43 -6.20 -4.01
CA GLU A 12 5.01 -6.54 -5.32
C GLU A 12 3.96 -6.55 -6.44
N ASN A 13 3.35 -5.38 -6.72
CA ASN A 13 2.33 -5.20 -7.77
C ASN A 13 1.07 -6.03 -7.50
N PHE A 14 0.28 -5.63 -6.52
CA PHE A 14 -1.00 -6.27 -6.22
C PHE A 14 -2.12 -5.65 -7.03
N PHE A 15 -2.23 -6.10 -8.29
CA PHE A 15 -3.28 -5.74 -9.24
C PHE A 15 -4.47 -6.68 -9.12
N ASP A 16 -5.65 -6.18 -9.44
CA ASP A 16 -6.81 -7.04 -9.74
C ASP A 16 -6.66 -7.70 -11.13
N ILE A 17 -7.72 -8.22 -11.73
CA ILE A 17 -7.67 -8.85 -13.06
C ILE A 17 -8.31 -7.99 -14.15
N GLY A 18 -8.78 -6.81 -13.78
CA GLY A 18 -9.35 -5.84 -14.72
C GLY A 18 -8.24 -5.15 -15.51
N ASN A 19 -8.62 -4.36 -16.47
CA ASN A 19 -7.74 -3.45 -17.19
C ASN A 19 -8.28 -2.05 -17.03
N ASP A 20 -7.48 -1.14 -16.49
CA ASP A 20 -7.79 0.28 -16.48
C ASP A 20 -7.17 0.94 -17.72
N PRO A 21 -7.98 1.43 -18.67
CA PRO A 21 -7.46 2.01 -19.91
C PRO A 21 -6.63 3.27 -19.69
N GLU A 22 -6.68 3.89 -18.51
CA GLU A 22 -5.93 5.09 -18.15
C GLU A 22 -4.59 4.78 -17.43
N LYS A 23 -4.30 3.48 -17.18
CA LYS A 23 -3.12 3.01 -16.44
C LYS A 23 -2.28 2.04 -17.27
N PHE A 24 -1.01 1.90 -16.91
CA PHE A 24 -0.11 0.91 -17.51
C PHE A 24 -0.18 -0.44 -16.81
N ASP A 25 -1.37 -1.01 -16.73
CA ASP A 25 -1.64 -2.28 -16.05
C ASP A 25 -1.95 -3.45 -17.01
N ASN A 26 -1.95 -3.22 -18.32
CA ASN A 26 -2.30 -4.19 -19.37
C ASN A 26 -1.59 -5.56 -19.22
N GLU A 27 -0.38 -5.59 -18.63
CA GLU A 27 0.34 -6.83 -18.39
C GLU A 27 -0.31 -7.68 -17.30
N PHE A 28 -1.05 -7.05 -16.37
CA PHE A 28 -1.71 -7.67 -15.22
C PHE A 28 -3.15 -8.07 -15.51
N THR A 29 -3.43 -8.49 -16.73
CA THR A 29 -4.73 -9.02 -17.15
C THR A 29 -4.64 -10.50 -17.53
N PRO A 30 -5.76 -11.23 -17.61
CA PRO A 30 -5.75 -12.62 -18.06
C PRO A 30 -5.15 -12.84 -19.45
N ASP A 31 -5.32 -11.87 -20.35
CA ASP A 31 -4.81 -11.88 -21.72
C ASP A 31 -3.48 -11.12 -21.87
N GLY A 32 -3.02 -10.46 -20.82
CA GLY A 32 -1.75 -9.74 -20.78
C GLY A 32 -0.52 -10.65 -20.74
N THR A 33 0.66 -10.06 -20.92
CA THR A 33 1.94 -10.80 -20.98
C THR A 33 2.21 -11.62 -19.73
N LEU A 34 1.78 -11.15 -18.57
CA LEU A 34 1.92 -11.86 -17.30
C LEU A 34 0.84 -12.93 -17.07
N ARG A 35 -0.19 -12.99 -17.94
CA ARG A 35 -1.32 -13.91 -17.80
C ARG A 35 -1.88 -13.88 -16.36
N TRP A 36 -2.25 -12.68 -15.90
CA TRP A 36 -2.71 -12.44 -14.54
C TRP A 36 -4.14 -12.93 -14.34
N THR A 37 -4.30 -14.25 -14.23
CA THR A 37 -5.59 -14.92 -14.10
C THR A 37 -6.16 -14.84 -12.67
N ARG A 38 -7.47 -15.05 -12.51
CA ARG A 38 -8.15 -15.14 -11.20
C ARG A 38 -7.45 -16.13 -10.26
N LYS A 39 -6.95 -17.23 -10.77
CA LYS A 39 -6.20 -18.21 -9.97
C LYS A 39 -4.90 -17.63 -9.41
N ARG A 40 -4.17 -16.84 -10.21
CA ARG A 40 -2.92 -16.20 -9.77
C ARG A 40 -3.21 -15.09 -8.76
N TYR A 41 -4.22 -14.28 -9.03
CA TYR A 41 -4.72 -13.27 -8.10
C TYR A 41 -5.08 -13.89 -6.74
N ASN A 42 -5.96 -14.89 -6.71
CA ASN A 42 -6.37 -15.54 -5.46
C ASN A 42 -5.20 -16.18 -4.71
N ASN A 43 -4.22 -16.72 -5.44
CA ASN A 43 -2.99 -17.27 -4.85
C ASN A 43 -2.15 -16.17 -4.18
N LYS A 44 -2.03 -15.00 -4.81
CA LYS A 44 -1.31 -13.86 -4.24
C LYS A 44 -2.03 -13.30 -3.04
N LEU A 45 -3.33 -13.06 -3.15
CA LEU A 45 -4.21 -12.64 -2.06
C LEU A 45 -4.03 -13.53 -0.81
N ARG A 46 -4.13 -14.85 -1.00
CA ARG A 46 -3.96 -15.83 0.08
C ARG A 46 -2.57 -15.74 0.73
N LYS A 47 -1.52 -15.57 -0.07
CA LYS A 47 -0.14 -15.46 0.45
C LYS A 47 0.07 -14.17 1.23
N ILE A 48 -0.37 -13.02 0.69
CA ILE A 48 -0.24 -11.72 1.36
C ILE A 48 -1.00 -11.73 2.68
N SER A 49 -2.27 -12.15 2.65
CA SER A 49 -3.11 -12.18 3.85
C SER A 49 -2.55 -13.14 4.92
N TRP A 50 -2.02 -14.29 4.50
CA TRP A 50 -1.36 -15.22 5.42
C TRP A 50 -0.11 -14.60 6.06
N VAL A 51 0.78 -14.00 5.27
CA VAL A 51 1.99 -13.33 5.80
C VAL A 51 1.60 -12.26 6.81
N ILE A 52 0.65 -11.37 6.47
CA ILE A 52 0.19 -10.31 7.37
C ILE A 52 -0.34 -10.91 8.68
N SER A 53 -1.11 -11.98 8.61
CA SER A 53 -1.67 -12.65 9.81
C SER A 53 -0.61 -13.27 10.73
N GLN A 54 0.62 -13.48 10.25
CA GLN A 54 1.72 -14.07 11.02
C GLN A 54 2.70 -13.05 11.60
N ILE A 55 2.74 -11.83 11.06
CA ILE A 55 3.67 -10.79 11.55
C ILE A 55 3.35 -10.45 13.01
N GLY A 56 4.36 -10.52 13.86
CA GLY A 56 4.27 -10.13 15.28
C GLY A 56 3.57 -11.13 16.20
N ILE A 57 3.09 -12.26 15.69
CA ILE A 57 2.38 -13.27 16.51
C ILE A 57 3.27 -13.81 17.64
N GLU A 58 4.54 -14.07 17.38
CA GLU A 58 5.46 -14.60 18.38
C GLU A 58 5.71 -13.61 19.53
N GLU A 59 5.76 -12.31 19.21
CA GLU A 59 6.07 -11.25 20.17
C GLU A 59 4.84 -10.72 20.91
N THR A 60 3.69 -10.66 20.23
CA THR A 60 2.50 -9.99 20.77
C THR A 60 1.30 -10.90 20.98
N GLY A 61 1.29 -12.08 20.35
CA GLY A 61 0.16 -13.00 20.30
C GLY A 61 -0.96 -12.57 19.35
N GLU A 62 -0.77 -11.47 18.62
CA GLU A 62 -1.75 -10.84 17.73
C GLU A 62 -1.07 -10.37 16.45
N PRO A 63 -1.78 -10.33 15.30
CA PRO A 63 -1.27 -9.72 14.09
C PRO A 63 -1.10 -8.20 14.25
N PRO A 64 -0.45 -7.50 13.30
CA PRO A 64 -0.14 -6.09 13.42
C PRO A 64 -1.37 -5.22 13.70
N LEU A 65 -1.18 -4.20 14.55
CA LEU A 65 -2.19 -3.18 14.81
C LEU A 65 -2.55 -2.41 13.53
N PHE A 66 -1.52 -2.09 12.73
CA PHE A 66 -1.67 -1.61 11.36
C PHE A 66 -0.50 -2.03 10.49
N VAL A 67 -0.73 -2.06 9.17
CA VAL A 67 0.26 -2.39 8.15
C VAL A 67 0.22 -1.33 7.07
N GLY A 68 1.34 -0.61 6.86
CA GLY A 68 1.55 0.18 5.66
C GLY A 68 1.81 -0.77 4.48
N LEU A 69 1.13 -0.54 3.39
CA LEU A 69 1.22 -1.35 2.17
C LEU A 69 1.74 -0.50 1.02
N ALA A 70 2.56 -1.09 0.17
CA ALA A 70 2.99 -0.49 -1.08
C ALA A 70 2.63 -1.38 -2.26
N GLU A 71 2.50 -0.74 -3.43
CA GLU A 71 2.17 -1.38 -4.70
C GLU A 71 0.77 -2.03 -4.71
N ILE A 72 -0.18 -1.31 -4.16
CA ILE A 72 -1.61 -1.62 -4.17
C ILE A 72 -2.27 -0.89 -5.36
N GLU A 73 -3.01 -1.59 -6.18
CA GLU A 73 -3.70 -0.97 -7.30
C GLU A 73 -4.89 -0.12 -6.87
N ASN A 74 -5.85 -0.72 -6.16
CA ASN A 74 -7.13 -0.07 -5.91
C ASN A 74 -7.83 -0.56 -4.64
N ARG A 75 -9.01 0.02 -4.38
CA ARG A 75 -9.84 -0.35 -3.23
C ARG A 75 -10.40 -1.76 -3.31
N THR A 76 -10.56 -2.33 -4.52
CA THR A 76 -11.07 -3.70 -4.70
C THR A 76 -10.09 -4.73 -4.13
N VAL A 77 -8.80 -4.60 -4.46
CA VAL A 77 -7.79 -5.53 -3.91
C VAL A 77 -7.64 -5.39 -2.40
N LEU A 78 -7.82 -4.17 -1.85
CA LEU A 78 -7.77 -3.95 -0.41
C LEU A 78 -8.99 -4.56 0.30
N LYS A 79 -10.17 -4.42 -0.28
CA LYS A 79 -11.38 -5.05 0.24
C LYS A 79 -11.23 -6.56 0.28
N ASP A 80 -10.81 -7.17 -0.84
CA ASP A 80 -10.55 -8.61 -0.92
C ASP A 80 -9.52 -9.05 0.13
N LEU A 81 -8.49 -8.20 0.38
CA LEU A 81 -7.44 -8.48 1.35
C LEU A 81 -7.98 -8.53 2.78
N VAL A 82 -8.72 -7.49 3.22
CA VAL A 82 -9.21 -7.42 4.60
C VAL A 82 -10.34 -8.41 4.87
N GLU A 83 -11.13 -8.77 3.85
CA GLU A 83 -12.20 -9.77 3.90
C GLU A 83 -11.69 -11.20 3.67
N SER A 84 -10.38 -11.40 3.43
CA SER A 84 -9.81 -12.73 3.21
C SER A 84 -9.90 -13.62 4.44
N GLU A 85 -9.98 -14.95 4.23
CA GLU A 85 -10.06 -15.98 5.28
C GLU A 85 -9.01 -15.80 6.41
N ASN A 86 -7.81 -15.33 6.07
CA ASN A 86 -6.74 -15.13 7.05
C ASN A 86 -6.90 -13.86 7.90
N LEU A 87 -7.62 -12.83 7.40
CA LEU A 87 -7.69 -11.51 8.04
C LEU A 87 -9.10 -11.11 8.52
N GLU A 88 -10.18 -11.68 7.97
CA GLU A 88 -11.57 -11.28 8.26
C GLU A 88 -11.91 -11.24 9.77
N LYS A 89 -11.36 -12.18 10.54
CA LYS A 89 -11.59 -12.27 12.00
C LYS A 89 -10.92 -11.17 12.82
N PHE A 90 -10.01 -10.39 12.21
CA PHE A 90 -9.23 -9.36 12.90
C PHE A 90 -9.77 -7.94 12.70
N ASN A 91 -10.91 -7.77 12.04
CA ASN A 91 -11.58 -6.48 11.84
C ASN A 91 -10.67 -5.40 11.24
N TYR A 92 -9.87 -5.74 10.24
CA TYR A 92 -9.11 -4.74 9.50
C TYR A 92 -10.04 -3.85 8.67
N GLU A 93 -9.75 -2.55 8.69
CA GLU A 93 -10.27 -1.53 7.78
C GLU A 93 -9.09 -0.97 6.99
N PHE A 94 -9.32 -0.22 5.92
CA PHE A 94 -8.23 0.31 5.10
C PHE A 94 -8.39 1.78 4.73
N VAL A 95 -7.25 2.41 4.45
CA VAL A 95 -7.13 3.76 3.88
C VAL A 95 -6.35 3.68 2.58
N HIS A 96 -6.88 4.31 1.53
CA HIS A 96 -6.28 4.35 0.22
C HIS A 96 -6.79 5.56 -0.58
N PHE A 97 -5.90 6.16 -1.36
CA PHE A 97 -6.19 7.21 -2.33
C PHE A 97 -5.49 6.87 -3.64
N ASP A 98 -6.19 7.06 -4.75
CA ASP A 98 -5.60 6.93 -6.07
C ASP A 98 -4.65 8.10 -6.34
N SER A 99 -3.41 7.81 -6.74
CA SER A 99 -2.42 8.80 -7.14
C SER A 99 -2.37 9.00 -8.66
N LEU A 100 -1.51 9.90 -9.10
CA LEU A 100 -1.24 10.13 -10.51
C LEU A 100 -0.07 9.26 -11.05
N ASP A 101 0.36 8.23 -10.32
CA ASP A 101 1.35 7.26 -10.83
C ASP A 101 0.77 6.53 -12.05
N GLU A 102 1.48 6.59 -13.17
CA GLU A 102 1.02 6.04 -14.46
C GLU A 102 0.81 4.53 -14.44
N ARG A 103 1.46 3.81 -13.52
CA ARG A 103 1.32 2.35 -13.36
C ARG A 103 0.06 1.95 -12.60
N GLY A 104 -0.61 2.92 -11.95
CA GLY A 104 -1.80 2.65 -11.15
C GLY A 104 -1.55 1.82 -9.91
N ILE A 105 -0.40 2.04 -9.23
CA ILE A 105 -0.10 1.39 -7.95
C ILE A 105 0.23 2.43 -6.88
N ASP A 106 -0.33 2.27 -5.71
CA ASP A 106 -0.34 3.26 -4.66
C ASP A 106 0.16 2.76 -3.31
N ASN A 107 0.22 3.68 -2.35
CA ASN A 107 0.38 3.38 -0.95
C ASN A 107 -0.98 3.21 -0.29
N ALA A 108 -1.08 2.26 0.62
CA ALA A 108 -2.27 2.03 1.41
C ALA A 108 -1.91 1.71 2.87
N LEU A 109 -2.90 1.69 3.74
CA LEU A 109 -2.75 1.26 5.11
C LEU A 109 -3.97 0.46 5.52
N ILE A 110 -3.75 -0.72 6.14
CA ILE A 110 -4.80 -1.47 6.82
C ILE A 110 -4.59 -1.37 8.33
N TYR A 111 -5.68 -1.30 9.11
CA TYR A 111 -5.62 -1.14 10.56
C TYR A 111 -6.75 -1.88 11.27
N ARG A 112 -6.50 -2.35 12.50
CA ARG A 112 -7.47 -3.02 13.36
C ARG A 112 -8.41 -1.98 13.96
N LYS A 113 -9.61 -1.79 13.37
CA LYS A 113 -10.58 -0.76 13.78
C LYS A 113 -11.19 -0.98 15.17
N ASP A 114 -11.07 -2.17 15.71
CA ASP A 114 -11.48 -2.51 17.08
C ASP A 114 -10.42 -2.14 18.14
N MET A 115 -9.21 -1.79 17.72
CA MET A 115 -8.07 -1.53 18.61
C MET A 115 -7.50 -0.12 18.53
N ILE A 116 -7.81 0.63 17.47
CA ILE A 116 -7.27 1.98 17.22
C ILE A 116 -8.34 2.87 16.60
N ASP A 117 -8.50 4.09 17.14
CA ASP A 117 -9.46 5.06 16.63
C ASP A 117 -8.88 5.80 15.42
N TYR A 118 -9.49 5.66 14.26
CA TYR A 118 -9.18 6.46 13.08
C TYR A 118 -9.71 7.90 13.27
N ILE A 119 -8.88 8.91 12.97
CA ILE A 119 -9.26 10.33 13.02
C ILE A 119 -9.42 10.90 11.61
N SER A 120 -8.37 10.85 10.81
CA SER A 120 -8.35 11.40 9.45
C SER A 120 -7.23 10.81 8.61
N SER A 121 -7.31 11.00 7.30
CA SER A 121 -6.24 10.68 6.36
C SER A 121 -6.24 11.62 5.18
N GLU A 122 -5.09 11.78 4.56
CA GLU A 122 -4.89 12.60 3.36
C GLU A 122 -3.74 12.04 2.51
N PRO A 123 -3.82 12.19 1.17
CA PRO A 123 -2.70 11.95 0.30
C PRO A 123 -1.78 13.19 0.29
N ILE A 124 -0.47 12.96 0.33
CA ILE A 124 0.55 14.01 0.16
C ILE A 124 1.15 13.81 -1.22
N ARG A 125 0.84 14.76 -2.13
CA ARG A 125 1.30 14.69 -3.52
C ARG A 125 2.81 14.79 -3.60
N LEU A 126 3.44 13.83 -4.28
CA LEU A 126 4.87 13.80 -4.56
C LEU A 126 5.14 14.06 -6.02
N THR A 127 5.75 15.20 -6.32
CA THR A 127 6.05 15.64 -7.69
C THR A 127 7.55 15.83 -7.89
N TYR A 128 7.97 15.74 -9.13
CA TYR A 128 9.34 15.98 -9.57
C TYR A 128 9.32 16.82 -10.85
N GLU A 129 10.10 17.89 -10.87
CA GLU A 129 10.32 18.67 -12.07
C GLU A 129 11.49 18.09 -12.88
N ARG A 130 11.19 17.62 -14.09
CA ARG A 130 12.19 17.13 -15.03
C ARG A 130 13.08 18.27 -15.55
N PRO A 131 14.31 17.97 -16.04
CA PRO A 131 15.19 19.00 -16.62
C PRO A 131 14.58 19.79 -17.79
N ASP A 132 13.56 19.25 -18.44
CA ASP A 132 12.82 19.91 -19.53
C ASP A 132 11.62 20.75 -19.04
N GLY A 133 11.46 20.93 -17.72
CA GLY A 133 10.40 21.72 -17.09
C GLY A 133 9.07 21.01 -16.95
N ARG A 134 8.95 19.74 -17.37
CA ARG A 134 7.71 18.96 -17.17
C ARG A 134 7.65 18.43 -15.74
N ILE A 135 6.43 18.49 -15.18
CA ILE A 135 6.15 17.87 -13.88
C ILE A 135 5.85 16.38 -14.09
N ASP A 136 6.57 15.56 -13.34
CA ASP A 136 6.34 14.12 -13.23
C ASP A 136 5.73 13.80 -11.86
N TYR A 137 4.99 12.70 -11.77
CA TYR A 137 4.27 12.31 -10.56
C TYR A 137 4.80 10.97 -10.06
N SER A 138 4.86 10.83 -8.76
CA SER A 138 5.08 9.57 -8.08
C SER A 138 3.81 9.19 -7.33
N ARG A 139 3.83 8.01 -6.73
CA ARG A 139 2.80 7.62 -5.76
C ARG A 139 2.78 8.63 -4.63
N ASP A 140 1.60 9.07 -4.24
CA ASP A 140 1.42 9.96 -3.11
C ASP A 140 1.92 9.27 -1.83
N ALA A 141 2.52 10.03 -0.92
CA ALA A 141 2.67 9.54 0.45
C ALA A 141 1.30 9.56 1.13
N LEU A 142 1.01 8.53 1.89
CA LEU A 142 -0.25 8.44 2.63
C LEU A 142 -0.01 8.87 4.07
N HIS A 143 -0.68 9.93 4.52
CA HIS A 143 -0.72 10.34 5.92
C HIS A 143 -2.01 9.84 6.55
N VAL A 144 -1.90 9.16 7.70
CA VAL A 144 -3.05 8.71 8.49
C VAL A 144 -2.86 9.13 9.93
N LYS A 145 -3.90 9.70 10.51
CA LYS A 145 -3.93 10.10 11.90
C LYS A 145 -4.85 9.17 12.69
N PHE A 146 -4.31 8.62 13.75
CA PHE A 146 -5.01 7.77 14.71
C PHE A 146 -4.99 8.33 16.12
N LYS A 147 -5.83 7.75 16.97
CA LYS A 147 -5.81 8.00 18.41
C LYS A 147 -5.66 6.68 19.16
N ILE A 148 -4.65 6.62 20.03
CA ILE A 148 -4.39 5.48 20.92
C ILE A 148 -4.21 6.01 22.34
N ASN A 149 -5.00 5.51 23.30
CA ASN A 149 -4.88 5.91 24.72
C ASN A 149 -4.85 7.43 24.91
N GLN A 150 -5.73 8.16 24.26
CA GLN A 150 -5.86 9.63 24.28
C GLN A 150 -4.68 10.39 23.64
N LYS A 151 -3.74 9.71 23.00
CA LYS A 151 -2.64 10.34 22.26
C LYS A 151 -2.85 10.20 20.76
N GLU A 152 -2.49 11.24 20.02
CA GLU A 152 -2.47 11.19 18.57
C GLU A 152 -1.22 10.48 18.08
N LEU A 153 -1.39 9.67 17.05
CA LEU A 153 -0.32 8.98 16.32
C LEU A 153 -0.46 9.32 14.85
N HIS A 154 0.60 9.87 14.28
CA HIS A 154 0.70 10.15 12.85
C HIS A 154 1.52 9.04 12.18
N VAL A 155 0.94 8.43 11.14
CA VAL A 155 1.58 7.38 10.36
C VAL A 155 1.71 7.86 8.92
N PHE A 156 2.92 7.75 8.37
CA PHE A 156 3.20 8.05 6.98
C PHE A 156 3.62 6.77 6.27
N VAL A 157 2.91 6.42 5.20
CA VAL A 157 3.26 5.30 4.33
C VAL A 157 3.83 5.88 3.04
N THR A 158 5.07 5.51 2.72
CA THR A 158 5.79 6.01 1.55
C THR A 158 6.46 4.87 0.80
N HIS A 159 6.44 4.94 -0.52
CA HIS A 159 7.18 4.03 -1.38
C HIS A 159 7.88 4.80 -2.50
N PHE A 160 9.14 5.13 -2.29
CA PHE A 160 9.93 5.91 -3.25
C PHE A 160 10.34 5.11 -4.48
N PRO A 161 10.63 5.77 -5.61
CA PRO A 161 11.15 5.11 -6.80
C PRO A 161 12.40 4.25 -6.52
N SER A 162 12.47 3.07 -7.14
CA SER A 162 13.57 2.12 -6.95
C SER A 162 14.93 2.70 -7.38
N ARG A 163 16.01 2.08 -6.91
CA ARG A 163 17.39 2.38 -7.31
C ARG A 163 17.84 1.59 -8.55
N ALA A 164 16.91 1.04 -9.31
CA ALA A 164 17.22 0.33 -10.55
C ALA A 164 17.92 1.24 -11.58
N ASN A 165 18.57 0.66 -12.60
CA ASN A 165 19.22 1.36 -13.70
C ASN A 165 20.28 2.40 -13.28
N ASN A 166 21.29 1.96 -12.51
CA ASN A 166 22.39 2.84 -12.04
C ASN A 166 21.92 4.09 -11.26
N ASP A 167 20.76 3.99 -10.59
CA ASP A 167 20.22 5.06 -9.77
C ASP A 167 19.78 6.33 -10.53
N ASP A 168 19.31 6.18 -11.77
CA ASP A 168 18.82 7.30 -12.62
C ASP A 168 17.75 8.17 -11.94
N LYS A 169 17.03 7.60 -10.95
CA LYS A 169 16.01 8.31 -10.17
C LYS A 169 16.50 8.89 -8.85
N ARG A 170 17.83 9.01 -8.65
CA ARG A 170 18.39 9.55 -7.41
C ARG A 170 17.96 10.99 -7.17
N GLU A 171 18.07 11.83 -8.20
CA GLU A 171 17.68 13.23 -8.11
C GLU A 171 16.19 13.40 -7.84
N PHE A 172 15.37 12.60 -8.50
CA PHE A 172 13.92 12.50 -8.24
C PHE A 172 13.64 12.18 -6.75
N ARG A 173 14.29 11.16 -6.19
CA ARG A 173 14.11 10.85 -4.75
C ARG A 173 14.55 11.97 -3.84
N ASN A 174 15.67 12.63 -4.15
CA ASN A 174 16.18 13.73 -3.35
C ASN A 174 15.21 14.92 -3.36
N GLN A 175 14.64 15.27 -4.49
CA GLN A 175 13.64 16.35 -4.59
C GLN A 175 12.37 16.02 -3.81
N ILE A 176 11.82 14.80 -3.96
CA ILE A 176 10.64 14.37 -3.22
C ILE A 176 10.86 14.42 -1.70
N MET A 177 12.06 14.07 -1.23
CA MET A 177 12.39 14.07 0.20
C MET A 177 12.64 15.46 0.77
N SER A 178 12.81 16.47 -0.09
CA SER A 178 13.12 17.86 0.31
C SER A 178 11.87 18.75 0.37
N ASN A 179 10.76 18.28 -0.17
CA ASN A 179 9.46 18.94 -0.17
C ASN A 179 8.61 18.49 1.03
#